data_1a44310195fe2c24bfb7ef8f68fe7b77
#
_entry.id   1a44310195fe2c24bfb7ef8f68fe7b77
#
_cell.length_a   1.000
_cell.length_b   1.000
_cell.length_c   1.000
_cell.angle_alpha   90.00
_cell.angle_beta   90.00
_cell.angle_gamma   90.00
#
_symmetry.space_group_name_H-M   'P 1'
#
loop_
_entity.id
_entity.type
_entity.pdbx_description
1 polymer ?
#
loop_
_entity_poly.entity_id
_entity_poly.type
_entity_poly.pdbx_seq_one_letter_code
_entity_poly.pdbx_strand_id
1 'polypeptide(L)'
;LAKQKPELIDKTYAYFTVIDEPASADSYAKVKKHCKSFQDIVKKVAAEKFSANDQSVYREKFEDLRLLVTTHYAEDKVKAGIVNGEGTNENDGSGIDTWCPTFDWFDSEEYRGFMEARKEAGDHVWFYGCVLPRAPYPNLHIPDLLLPQRVLPWMQFEYGVEGQLYWCVNNYGIYS
;
A
#
# COMPACT_ATOMS: atom_id res chain seq x y z
N LEU A 1 10.77 -15.39 11.85
CA LEU A 1 11.74 -14.31 11.75
C LEU A 1 12.03 -13.69 13.11
N ALA A 2 11.01 -13.16 13.81
CA ALA A 2 11.16 -12.47 15.10
C ALA A 2 11.91 -13.26 16.18
N LYS A 3 11.72 -14.57 16.25
CA LYS A 3 12.46 -15.44 17.21
C LYS A 3 13.90 -15.71 16.80
N GLN A 4 14.21 -15.65 15.50
CA GLN A 4 15.55 -15.99 14.96
C GLN A 4 16.43 -14.76 14.78
N LYS A 5 15.82 -13.62 14.53
CA LYS A 5 16.48 -12.35 14.23
C LYS A 5 15.71 -11.19 14.89
N PRO A 6 15.71 -11.13 16.22
CA PRO A 6 14.93 -10.12 16.95
C PRO A 6 15.35 -8.69 16.61
N GLU A 7 16.61 -8.47 16.25
CA GLU A 7 17.14 -7.17 15.83
C GLU A 7 16.57 -6.62 14.52
N LEU A 8 15.89 -7.47 13.76
CA LEU A 8 15.26 -7.05 12.49
C LEU A 8 13.79 -6.68 12.65
N ILE A 9 13.18 -6.94 13.81
CA ILE A 9 11.74 -6.75 13.95
C ILE A 9 11.32 -5.30 13.76
N ASP A 10 12.10 -4.36 14.28
CA ASP A 10 11.84 -2.93 14.13
C ASP A 10 12.05 -2.42 12.70
N LYS A 11 12.78 -3.19 11.88
CA LYS A 11 13.09 -2.89 10.49
C LYS A 11 12.22 -3.68 9.52
N THR A 12 11.32 -4.52 10.03
CA THR A 12 10.47 -5.36 9.22
C THR A 12 9.08 -4.73 9.12
N TYR A 13 8.64 -4.58 7.89
CA TYR A 13 7.31 -4.14 7.55
C TYR A 13 6.53 -5.33 6.96
N ALA A 14 5.35 -5.59 7.48
CA ALA A 14 4.50 -6.66 6.96
C ALA A 14 3.19 -6.07 6.43
N TYR A 15 2.81 -6.49 5.24
CA TYR A 15 1.55 -6.10 4.62
C TYR A 15 0.91 -7.28 3.89
N PHE A 16 -0.38 -7.16 3.63
CA PHE A 16 -1.13 -8.10 2.82
C PHE A 16 -1.77 -7.38 1.64
N THR A 17 -1.63 -7.93 0.45
CA THR A 17 -2.37 -7.46 -0.72
C THR A 17 -3.76 -8.05 -0.70
N VAL A 18 -4.78 -7.20 -0.69
CA VAL A 18 -6.17 -7.62 -0.57
C VAL A 18 -6.75 -8.01 -1.91
N ILE A 19 -6.70 -7.09 -2.87
CA ILE A 19 -7.13 -7.27 -4.26
C ILE A 19 -6.19 -6.44 -5.12
N ASP A 20 -5.69 -7.04 -6.19
CA ASP A 20 -4.81 -6.39 -7.12
C ASP A 20 -5.61 -5.53 -8.12
N GLU A 21 -5.20 -4.30 -8.29
CA GLU A 21 -5.74 -3.33 -9.25
C GLU A 21 -7.29 -3.29 -9.34
N PRO A 22 -8.01 -3.04 -8.23
CA PRO A 22 -9.46 -2.99 -8.28
C PRO A 22 -9.93 -1.85 -9.21
N ALA A 23 -10.78 -2.17 -10.20
CA ALA A 23 -11.23 -1.22 -11.21
C ALA A 23 -12.75 -1.02 -11.29
N SER A 24 -13.54 -1.85 -10.60
CA SER A 24 -14.99 -1.79 -10.63
C SER A 24 -15.61 -1.62 -9.26
N ALA A 25 -16.84 -1.12 -9.18
CA ALA A 25 -17.58 -1.00 -7.92
C ALA A 25 -17.67 -2.34 -7.16
N ASP A 26 -17.84 -3.46 -7.88
CA ASP A 26 -17.84 -4.79 -7.26
C ASP A 26 -16.48 -5.17 -6.68
N SER A 27 -15.39 -4.90 -7.39
CA SER A 27 -14.04 -5.17 -6.87
C SER A 27 -13.74 -4.35 -5.62
N TYR A 28 -14.19 -3.12 -5.59
CA TYR A 28 -14.05 -2.26 -4.43
C TYR A 28 -14.91 -2.70 -3.24
N ALA A 29 -16.15 -3.10 -3.48
CA ALA A 29 -16.97 -3.67 -2.42
C ALA A 29 -16.32 -4.91 -1.79
N LYS A 30 -15.64 -5.72 -2.60
CA LYS A 30 -14.82 -6.85 -2.12
C LYS A 30 -13.61 -6.36 -1.31
N VAL A 31 -12.90 -5.32 -1.74
CA VAL A 31 -11.81 -4.71 -0.96
C VAL A 31 -12.32 -4.35 0.44
N LYS A 32 -13.37 -3.56 0.53
CA LYS A 32 -13.95 -3.14 1.81
C LYS A 32 -14.30 -4.33 2.71
N LYS A 33 -14.95 -5.35 2.16
CA LYS A 33 -15.31 -6.57 2.88
C LYS A 33 -14.08 -7.30 3.42
N HIS A 34 -13.05 -7.47 2.59
CA HIS A 34 -11.83 -8.18 2.97
C HIS A 34 -11.03 -7.40 4.01
N CYS A 35 -10.89 -6.08 3.83
CA CYS A 35 -10.22 -5.23 4.80
C CYS A 35 -10.86 -5.34 6.18
N LYS A 36 -12.19 -5.21 6.24
CA LYS A 36 -12.92 -5.37 7.50
C LYS A 36 -12.69 -6.75 8.12
N SER A 37 -12.84 -7.81 7.34
CA SER A 37 -12.62 -9.18 7.83
C SER A 37 -11.22 -9.38 8.37
N PHE A 38 -10.21 -8.82 7.72
CA PHE A 38 -8.81 -8.90 8.16
C PHE A 38 -8.61 -8.17 9.48
N GLN A 39 -9.09 -6.94 9.59
CA GLN A 39 -8.98 -6.16 10.83
C GLN A 39 -9.66 -6.86 12.00
N ASP A 40 -10.84 -7.45 11.78
CA ASP A 40 -11.55 -8.23 12.80
C ASP A 40 -10.73 -9.46 13.23
N ILE A 41 -10.08 -10.14 12.29
CA ILE A 41 -9.19 -11.28 12.58
C ILE A 41 -7.96 -10.82 13.37
N VAL A 42 -7.31 -9.73 12.98
CA VAL A 42 -6.13 -9.19 13.69
C VAL A 42 -6.51 -8.86 15.13
N LYS A 43 -7.60 -8.14 15.34
CA LYS A 43 -8.10 -7.79 16.70
C LYS A 43 -8.39 -9.04 17.53
N LYS A 44 -9.06 -10.02 16.95
CA LYS A 44 -9.37 -11.29 17.63
C LYS A 44 -8.13 -12.05 18.03
N VAL A 45 -7.20 -12.24 17.09
CA VAL A 45 -5.95 -12.98 17.35
C VAL A 45 -5.07 -12.23 18.35
N ALA A 46 -5.00 -10.88 18.27
CA ALA A 46 -4.29 -10.10 19.25
C ALA A 46 -4.84 -10.33 20.67
N ALA A 47 -6.17 -10.30 20.84
CA ALA A 47 -6.81 -10.55 22.13
C ALA A 47 -6.57 -11.98 22.65
N GLU A 48 -6.43 -12.97 21.77
CA GLU A 48 -6.18 -14.37 22.15
C GLU A 48 -4.70 -14.65 22.47
N LYS A 49 -3.77 -13.96 21.83
CA LYS A 49 -2.34 -14.26 21.86
C LYS A 49 -1.50 -13.36 22.77
N PHE A 50 -1.97 -12.17 23.02
CA PHE A 50 -1.30 -11.19 23.85
C PHE A 50 -2.17 -10.84 25.08
N SER A 51 -1.53 -10.69 26.24
CA SER A 51 -2.24 -10.17 27.41
C SER A 51 -2.61 -8.69 27.22
N ALA A 52 -3.60 -8.20 27.94
CA ALA A 52 -4.02 -6.80 27.86
C ALA A 52 -2.89 -5.81 28.21
N ASN A 53 -1.93 -6.25 29.02
CA ASN A 53 -0.78 -5.45 29.45
C ASN A 53 0.50 -5.77 28.66
N ASP A 54 0.42 -6.56 27.62
CA ASP A 54 1.59 -6.89 26.78
C ASP A 54 1.98 -5.67 25.95
N GLN A 55 3.10 -5.10 26.27
CA GLN A 55 3.71 -3.96 25.56
C GLN A 55 4.92 -4.40 24.73
N SER A 56 4.97 -5.69 24.36
CA SER A 56 6.07 -6.18 23.54
C SER A 56 6.02 -5.63 22.13
N VAL A 57 7.19 -5.44 21.54
CA VAL A 57 7.33 -5.08 20.12
C VAL A 57 6.63 -6.08 19.20
N TYR A 58 6.45 -7.32 19.62
CA TYR A 58 5.75 -8.35 18.84
C TYR A 58 4.25 -8.07 18.72
N ARG A 59 3.62 -7.63 19.81
CA ARG A 59 2.23 -7.20 19.79
C ARG A 59 2.04 -5.98 18.92
N GLU A 60 2.86 -4.96 19.12
CA GLU A 60 2.85 -3.74 18.31
C GLU A 60 2.97 -4.05 16.82
N LYS A 61 3.96 -4.85 16.42
CA LYS A 61 4.14 -5.25 15.03
C LYS A 61 3.03 -6.14 14.48
N PHE A 62 2.38 -6.91 15.33
CA PHE A 62 1.22 -7.71 14.92
C PHE A 62 -0.01 -6.82 14.69
N GLU A 63 -0.25 -5.87 15.56
CA GLU A 63 -1.35 -4.91 15.42
C GLU A 63 -1.12 -3.91 14.27
N ASP A 64 0.14 -3.67 13.90
CA ASP A 64 0.56 -2.85 12.75
C ASP A 64 0.62 -3.64 11.42
N LEU A 65 0.03 -4.81 11.35
CA LEU A 65 -0.14 -5.51 10.06
C LEU A 65 -1.07 -4.73 9.15
N ARG A 66 -0.60 -4.41 7.96
CA ARG A 66 -1.25 -3.46 7.06
C ARG A 66 -1.86 -4.13 5.84
N LEU A 67 -2.88 -3.47 5.31
CA LEU A 67 -3.58 -3.87 4.11
C LEU A 67 -3.21 -2.93 2.97
N LEU A 68 -2.40 -3.44 2.05
CA LEU A 68 -1.98 -2.73 0.86
C LEU A 68 -2.94 -3.04 -0.28
N VAL A 69 -3.35 -2.01 -0.98
CA VAL A 69 -4.12 -2.14 -2.23
C VAL A 69 -3.44 -1.37 -3.34
N THR A 70 -3.19 -2.06 -4.45
CA THR A 70 -2.59 -1.52 -5.67
C THR A 70 -3.59 -0.62 -6.40
N THR A 71 -3.95 0.47 -5.79
CA THR A 71 -4.94 1.41 -6.32
C THR A 71 -4.62 2.83 -5.90
N HIS A 72 -5.18 3.76 -6.65
CA HIS A 72 -5.15 5.18 -6.34
C HIS A 72 -6.45 5.59 -5.64
N TYR A 73 -6.37 6.64 -4.84
CA TYR A 73 -7.54 7.33 -4.35
C TYR A 73 -8.11 8.22 -5.46
N ALA A 74 -9.40 8.15 -5.73
CA ALA A 74 -10.07 8.97 -6.71
C ALA A 74 -11.53 9.23 -6.31
N GLU A 75 -12.09 10.33 -6.79
CA GLU A 75 -13.44 10.77 -6.41
C GLU A 75 -14.53 9.75 -6.81
N ASP A 76 -14.37 9.09 -7.94
CA ASP A 76 -15.28 8.02 -8.38
C ASP A 76 -15.33 6.85 -7.40
N LYS A 77 -14.23 6.57 -6.70
CA LYS A 77 -14.13 5.56 -5.64
C LYS A 77 -14.86 5.99 -4.38
N VAL A 78 -14.79 7.27 -4.04
CA VAL A 78 -15.60 7.85 -2.96
C VAL A 78 -17.09 7.71 -3.28
N LYS A 79 -17.48 8.03 -4.50
CA LYS A 79 -18.87 7.87 -4.98
C LYS A 79 -19.33 6.42 -4.99
N ALA A 80 -18.43 5.47 -5.20
CA ALA A 80 -18.73 4.04 -5.10
C ALA A 80 -18.88 3.55 -3.64
N GLY A 81 -18.76 4.44 -2.65
CA GLY A 81 -18.94 4.11 -1.24
C GLY A 81 -17.78 3.34 -0.61
N ILE A 82 -16.60 3.41 -1.22
CA ILE A 82 -15.43 2.70 -0.74
C ILE A 82 -14.68 3.53 0.27
N VAL A 83 -14.56 4.81 -0.03
CA VAL A 83 -13.92 5.81 0.81
C VAL A 83 -14.92 6.94 0.99
N ASN A 84 -15.15 7.37 2.19
CA ASN A 84 -16.03 8.52 2.44
C ASN A 84 -15.34 9.89 2.31
N GLY A 85 -14.04 9.89 2.00
CA GLY A 85 -13.26 11.10 1.83
C GLY A 85 -12.94 11.88 3.10
N GLU A 86 -13.42 11.41 4.24
CA GLU A 86 -13.30 12.10 5.52
C GLU A 86 -12.52 11.23 6.53
N GLY A 87 -11.25 11.43 6.65
CA GLY A 87 -10.58 10.96 7.83
C GLY A 87 -9.61 9.80 7.68
N THR A 88 -9.35 9.16 8.78
CA THR A 88 -8.40 8.06 8.96
C THR A 88 -8.99 6.73 8.52
N ASN A 89 -8.16 5.70 8.48
CA ASN A 89 -8.57 4.31 8.22
C ASN A 89 -9.80 3.87 8.99
N GLU A 90 -9.95 4.34 10.21
CA GLU A 90 -11.09 3.99 11.06
C GLU A 90 -12.40 4.63 10.57
N ASN A 91 -12.32 5.76 9.89
CA ASN A 91 -13.48 6.59 9.55
C ASN A 91 -13.84 6.57 8.06
N ASP A 92 -12.92 6.23 7.17
CA ASP A 92 -13.21 6.23 5.73
C ASP A 92 -14.03 5.01 5.27
N GLY A 93 -14.13 4.00 6.11
CA GLY A 93 -14.88 2.80 5.85
C GLY A 93 -14.29 1.88 4.78
N SER A 94 -13.13 2.21 4.20
CA SER A 94 -12.44 1.34 3.24
C SER A 94 -11.68 0.23 3.91
N GLY A 95 -11.04 0.54 5.03
CA GLY A 95 -10.11 -0.32 5.74
C GLY A 95 -8.76 -0.49 5.02
N ILE A 96 -8.48 0.36 4.03
CA ILE A 96 -7.19 0.39 3.34
C ILE A 96 -6.22 1.20 4.20
N ASP A 97 -5.10 0.57 4.56
CA ASP A 97 -4.05 1.21 5.35
C ASP A 97 -2.94 1.78 4.47
N THR A 98 -2.71 1.15 3.31
CA THR A 98 -1.62 1.52 2.39
C THR A 98 -2.12 1.59 0.96
N TRP A 99 -2.10 2.80 0.43
CA TRP A 99 -2.45 3.10 -0.96
C TRP A 99 -1.22 2.94 -1.83
N CYS A 100 -1.30 2.15 -2.89
CA CYS A 100 -0.16 1.85 -3.73
C CYS A 100 -0.52 1.97 -5.22
N PRO A 101 -0.63 3.19 -5.78
CA PRO A 101 -0.83 3.41 -7.20
C PRO A 101 0.44 3.18 -8.00
N THR A 102 0.33 3.13 -9.32
CA THR A 102 1.50 3.28 -10.20
C THR A 102 2.06 4.70 -10.09
N PHE A 103 3.38 4.83 -10.22
CA PHE A 103 4.04 6.11 -9.92
C PHE A 103 3.74 7.24 -10.94
N ASP A 104 3.19 6.96 -12.13
CA ASP A 104 2.73 7.96 -13.10
C ASP A 104 1.52 8.78 -12.62
N TRP A 105 0.74 8.25 -11.68
CA TRP A 105 -0.35 9.03 -11.08
C TRP A 105 0.15 10.29 -10.37
N PHE A 106 1.37 10.29 -9.88
CA PHE A 106 1.96 11.45 -9.19
C PHE A 106 2.31 12.62 -10.12
N ASP A 107 2.16 12.48 -11.43
CA ASP A 107 2.25 13.62 -12.37
C ASP A 107 1.10 14.61 -12.20
N SER A 108 -0.07 14.14 -11.76
CA SER A 108 -1.23 14.97 -11.50
C SER A 108 -1.10 15.71 -10.16
N GLU A 109 -1.19 17.03 -10.19
CA GLU A 109 -1.21 17.85 -8.97
C GLU A 109 -2.44 17.54 -8.10
N GLU A 110 -3.59 17.38 -8.73
CA GLU A 110 -4.83 16.98 -8.05
C GLU A 110 -4.65 15.67 -7.33
N TYR A 111 -4.05 14.69 -8.00
CA TYR A 111 -3.82 13.39 -7.42
C TYR A 111 -2.84 13.43 -6.25
N ARG A 112 -1.75 14.18 -6.36
CA ARG A 112 -0.83 14.40 -5.22
C ARG A 112 -1.56 14.98 -4.02
N GLY A 113 -2.48 15.94 -4.26
CA GLY A 113 -3.33 16.50 -3.21
C GLY A 113 -4.19 15.46 -2.50
N PHE A 114 -4.77 14.53 -3.24
CA PHE A 114 -5.51 13.40 -2.62
C PHE A 114 -4.61 12.50 -1.79
N MET A 115 -3.43 12.18 -2.28
CA MET A 115 -2.49 11.33 -1.53
C MET A 115 -1.98 12.02 -0.27
N GLU A 116 -1.74 13.33 -0.34
CA GLU A 116 -1.33 14.12 0.83
C GLU A 116 -2.42 14.11 1.91
N ALA A 117 -3.67 14.35 1.52
CA ALA A 117 -4.81 14.28 2.42
C ALA A 117 -4.94 12.89 3.08
N ARG A 118 -4.62 11.80 2.35
CA ARG A 118 -4.62 10.45 2.93
C ARG A 118 -3.49 10.26 3.94
N LYS A 119 -2.30 10.79 3.68
CA LYS A 119 -1.18 10.77 4.64
C LYS A 119 -1.53 11.57 5.90
N GLU A 120 -2.11 12.75 5.75
CA GLU A 120 -2.58 13.56 6.89
C GLU A 120 -3.65 12.83 7.71
N ALA A 121 -4.47 12.01 7.08
CA ALA A 121 -5.45 11.16 7.74
C ALA A 121 -4.86 9.92 8.43
N GLY A 122 -3.55 9.68 8.27
CA GLY A 122 -2.83 8.57 8.91
C GLY A 122 -2.65 7.34 8.04
N ASP A 123 -3.01 7.39 6.76
CA ASP A 123 -2.73 6.31 5.82
C ASP A 123 -1.28 6.35 5.34
N HIS A 124 -0.84 5.23 4.78
CA HIS A 124 0.46 5.09 4.15
C HIS A 124 0.32 5.17 2.64
N VAL A 125 1.30 5.79 2.01
CA VAL A 125 1.34 5.91 0.56
C VAL A 125 2.62 5.31 0.04
N TRP A 126 2.46 4.31 -0.80
CA TRP A 126 3.50 3.68 -1.58
C TRP A 126 3.25 3.95 -3.06
N PHE A 127 4.18 3.57 -3.90
CA PHE A 127 3.94 3.44 -5.33
C PHE A 127 4.52 2.13 -5.88
N TYR A 128 4.06 1.73 -7.06
CA TYR A 128 4.63 0.55 -7.71
C TYR A 128 4.89 0.76 -9.19
N GLY A 129 5.74 -0.10 -9.74
CA GLY A 129 5.95 -0.28 -11.15
C GLY A 129 5.73 -1.74 -11.56
N CYS A 130 5.30 -1.92 -12.79
CA CYS A 130 5.09 -3.23 -13.40
C CYS A 130 5.43 -3.17 -14.90
N VAL A 131 4.60 -3.72 -15.76
CA VAL A 131 4.68 -3.53 -17.22
C VAL A 131 4.46 -2.05 -17.61
N LEU A 132 3.76 -1.31 -16.78
CA LEU A 132 3.50 0.11 -16.88
C LEU A 132 3.99 0.83 -15.60
N PRO A 133 4.19 2.14 -15.67
CA PRO A 133 4.22 2.98 -16.88
C PRO A 133 5.48 2.74 -17.70
N ARG A 134 5.39 3.02 -19.01
CA ARG A 134 6.55 2.97 -19.93
C ARG A 134 7.25 4.33 -20.03
N ALA A 135 8.36 4.36 -20.74
CA ALA A 135 9.06 5.62 -21.02
C ALA A 135 8.09 6.73 -21.44
N PRO A 136 8.27 7.97 -20.96
CA PRO A 136 9.48 8.49 -20.31
C PRO A 136 9.62 8.18 -18.81
N TYR A 137 8.66 7.52 -18.21
CA TYR A 137 8.75 7.16 -16.79
C TYR A 137 9.87 6.15 -16.54
N PRO A 138 10.56 6.26 -15.39
CA PRO A 138 11.52 5.24 -14.99
C PRO A 138 10.81 3.90 -14.74
N ASN A 139 11.42 2.81 -15.16
CA ASN A 139 10.95 1.45 -14.85
C ASN A 139 12.17 0.52 -14.69
N LEU A 140 11.93 -0.69 -14.23
CA LEU A 140 13.00 -1.68 -13.98
C LEU A 140 13.03 -2.79 -15.03
N HIS A 141 12.51 -2.53 -16.24
CA HIS A 141 12.61 -3.47 -17.34
C HIS A 141 14.06 -3.60 -17.80
N ILE A 142 14.48 -4.81 -18.17
CA ILE A 142 15.83 -5.10 -18.63
C ILE A 142 16.28 -4.21 -19.81
N PRO A 143 15.41 -3.95 -20.82
CA PRO A 143 15.81 -3.10 -21.95
C PRO A 143 15.79 -1.60 -21.65
N ASP A 144 15.31 -1.18 -20.48
CA ASP A 144 15.22 0.24 -20.15
C ASP A 144 16.59 0.84 -19.81
N LEU A 145 16.72 2.12 -20.06
CA LEU A 145 17.93 2.85 -19.71
C LEU A 145 18.10 2.90 -18.18
N LEU A 146 19.33 2.72 -17.72
CA LEU A 146 19.64 2.75 -16.29
C LEU A 146 19.48 4.13 -15.64
N LEU A 147 19.64 5.20 -16.43
CA LEU A 147 19.56 6.56 -15.90
C LEU A 147 18.18 6.89 -15.33
N PRO A 148 17.06 6.64 -16.02
CA PRO A 148 15.73 6.85 -15.46
C PRO A 148 15.48 6.06 -14.16
N GLN A 149 16.03 4.87 -14.05
CA GLN A 149 15.88 4.04 -12.83
C GLN A 149 16.47 4.70 -11.58
N ARG A 150 17.52 5.52 -11.76
CA ARG A 150 18.11 6.29 -10.65
C ARG A 150 17.22 7.43 -10.16
N VAL A 151 16.19 7.80 -10.91
CA VAL A 151 15.23 8.85 -10.55
C VAL A 151 14.18 8.32 -9.56
N LEU A 152 13.90 7.03 -9.55
CA LEU A 152 12.87 6.44 -8.65
C LEU A 152 13.04 6.82 -7.17
N PRO A 153 14.23 6.72 -6.55
CA PRO A 153 14.41 7.15 -5.17
C PRO A 153 14.22 8.65 -4.96
N TRP A 154 14.52 9.47 -5.97
CA TRP A 154 14.26 10.91 -5.92
C TRP A 154 12.78 11.21 -5.99
N MET A 155 12.03 10.52 -6.84
CA MET A 155 10.57 10.62 -6.90
C MET A 155 9.94 10.18 -5.58
N GLN A 156 10.43 9.10 -4.98
CA GLN A 156 9.98 8.62 -3.69
C GLN A 156 10.15 9.69 -2.60
N PHE A 157 11.29 10.34 -2.58
CA PHE A 157 11.58 11.42 -1.65
C PHE A 157 10.72 12.66 -1.91
N GLU A 158 10.63 13.10 -3.18
CA GLU A 158 9.89 14.29 -3.60
C GLU A 158 8.39 14.18 -3.28
N TYR A 159 7.82 13.02 -3.53
CA TYR A 159 6.40 12.78 -3.27
C TYR A 159 6.09 12.30 -1.85
N GLY A 160 7.09 12.20 -0.99
CA GLY A 160 6.91 11.72 0.37
C GLY A 160 6.31 10.31 0.45
N VAL A 161 6.70 9.45 -0.49
CA VAL A 161 6.21 8.08 -0.58
C VAL A 161 7.07 7.17 0.28
N GLU A 162 6.45 6.39 1.16
CA GLU A 162 7.14 5.59 2.17
C GLU A 162 7.74 4.31 1.64
N GLY A 163 7.21 3.77 0.54
CA GLY A 163 7.65 2.50 0.00
C GLY A 163 7.49 2.37 -1.50
N GLN A 164 8.26 1.45 -2.06
CA GLN A 164 8.17 1.07 -3.46
C GLN A 164 7.93 -0.43 -3.58
N LEU A 165 6.91 -0.79 -4.35
CA LEU A 165 6.62 -2.16 -4.73
C LEU A 165 7.00 -2.37 -6.20
N TYR A 166 7.52 -3.55 -6.52
CA TYR A 166 7.68 -4.01 -7.89
C TYR A 166 7.06 -5.39 -8.03
N TRP A 167 6.18 -5.56 -9.03
CA TRP A 167 5.32 -6.73 -9.11
C TRP A 167 6.08 -8.05 -9.32
N CYS A 168 7.21 -8.02 -10.06
CA CYS A 168 7.99 -9.23 -10.32
C CYS A 168 9.42 -8.90 -10.74
N VAL A 169 10.39 -9.54 -10.12
CA VAL A 169 11.83 -9.38 -10.42
C VAL A 169 12.42 -10.53 -11.22
N ASN A 170 11.68 -11.61 -11.46
CA ASN A 170 12.16 -12.84 -12.09
C ASN A 170 11.24 -13.41 -13.18
N ASN A 171 10.56 -12.54 -13.90
CA ASN A 171 9.67 -12.93 -14.97
C ASN A 171 10.40 -12.97 -16.32
N TYR A 172 10.92 -14.13 -16.68
CA TYR A 172 11.77 -14.30 -17.86
C TYR A 172 11.03 -14.88 -19.08
N GLY A 173 9.74 -15.09 -19.05
CA GLY A 173 9.10 -15.92 -20.07
C GLY A 173 7.73 -15.55 -20.58
N ILE A 174 7.11 -14.50 -20.09
CA ILE A 174 5.71 -14.18 -20.46
C ILE A 174 5.63 -13.17 -21.62
N TYR A 175 6.72 -12.49 -21.97
CA TYR A 175 6.73 -11.40 -22.95
C TYR A 175 7.79 -11.55 -24.05
N SER A 176 8.18 -12.79 -24.38
CA SER A 176 9.02 -13.07 -25.54
C SER A 176 8.19 -13.21 -26.80
#